data_a9267a9a58c2015043528325aceb0d48
#
_entry.id   a9267a9a58c2015043528325aceb0d48
#
_cell.length_a   1.000
_cell.length_b   1.000
_cell.length_c   1.000
_cell.angle_alpha   90.00
_cell.angle_beta   90.00
_cell.angle_gamma   90.00
#
_symmetry.space_group_name_H-M   'P 1'
#
loop_
_entity.id
_entity.type
_entity.pdbx_description
1 polymer ?
#
loop_
_entity_poly.entity_id
_entity_poly.type
_entity_poly.pdbx_seq_one_letter_code
_entity_poly.pdbx_strand_id
1 'polypeptide(L)'
;MKSILKIKTFQKTCLACIFIALNLSVEAVAAKDWAFDVYLDKSKMGQHTFTLNDANELTSIAKFNVKVLFIEAYKYDHKAVEKWQNNCLNTLTAHSVENKTITDVSGKLMDGNFVVENGKTTQKLPACSMTFAYWNPKILEQTKLLNPQNAEWLDTKITKIGVESIEVKGKKTEATHYKLDGSLEGKPKLKIDLWYTANTQDWVALKSMTPEGYTVSYKLK
;
A
#
# COMPACT_ATOMS: atom_id res chain seq x y z
N MET A 1 -57.32 72.49 -15.14
CA MET A 1 -57.35 71.33 -14.18
C MET A 1 -56.18 70.37 -14.58
N LYS A 2 -55.16 70.32 -13.79
CA LYS A 2 -53.92 69.57 -14.04
C LYS A 2 -54.01 68.18 -13.45
N SER A 3 -53.94 67.14 -14.26
CA SER A 3 -53.83 65.69 -13.81
C SER A 3 -52.35 65.34 -13.66
N ILE A 4 -51.95 64.88 -12.48
CA ILE A 4 -50.58 64.48 -12.15
C ILE A 4 -50.47 62.95 -12.35
N LEU A 5 -49.65 62.59 -13.31
CA LEU A 5 -49.32 61.25 -13.64
C LEU A 5 -48.23 60.71 -12.63
N LYS A 6 -48.56 59.71 -11.83
CA LYS A 6 -47.64 59.02 -10.91
C LYS A 6 -46.87 57.92 -11.66
N ILE A 7 -45.57 58.15 -11.81
CA ILE A 7 -44.64 57.12 -12.34
C ILE A 7 -44.26 56.16 -11.19
N LYS A 8 -44.61 54.88 -11.33
CA LYS A 8 -44.12 53.81 -10.42
C LYS A 8 -42.75 53.33 -10.87
N THR A 9 -41.75 53.56 -10.06
CA THR A 9 -40.41 53.05 -10.22
C THR A 9 -40.38 51.54 -9.93
N PHE A 10 -40.05 50.75 -10.93
CA PHE A 10 -39.89 49.30 -10.80
C PHE A 10 -38.44 48.98 -10.37
N GLN A 11 -38.25 48.61 -9.11
CA GLN A 11 -36.96 48.26 -8.54
C GLN A 11 -36.60 46.83 -8.96
N LYS A 12 -35.65 46.66 -9.89
CA LYS A 12 -35.11 45.37 -10.29
C LYS A 12 -34.09 44.89 -9.24
N THR A 13 -34.49 43.95 -8.44
CA THR A 13 -33.59 43.23 -7.52
C THR A 13 -32.75 42.25 -8.33
N CYS A 14 -31.48 42.57 -8.48
CA CYS A 14 -30.51 41.69 -9.13
C CYS A 14 -30.03 40.66 -8.10
N LEU A 15 -30.52 39.40 -8.24
CA LEU A 15 -30.12 38.27 -7.41
C LEU A 15 -28.76 37.80 -7.93
N ALA A 16 -27.66 38.20 -7.29
CA ALA A 16 -26.33 37.70 -7.60
C ALA A 16 -26.18 36.23 -7.08
N CYS A 17 -26.26 35.27 -7.96
CA CYS A 17 -25.90 33.88 -7.66
C CYS A 17 -24.39 33.79 -7.47
N ILE A 18 -23.95 33.70 -6.21
CA ILE A 18 -22.55 33.39 -5.88
C ILE A 18 -22.38 31.86 -6.08
N PHE A 19 -21.75 31.47 -7.20
CA PHE A 19 -21.25 30.09 -7.40
C PHE A 19 -20.00 29.91 -6.54
N ILE A 20 -20.16 29.28 -5.40
CA ILE A 20 -19.01 28.75 -4.62
C ILE A 20 -18.50 27.52 -5.38
N ALA A 21 -17.44 27.68 -6.17
CA ALA A 21 -16.70 26.57 -6.73
C ALA A 21 -15.95 25.87 -5.58
N LEU A 22 -16.46 24.73 -5.13
CA LEU A 22 -15.70 23.82 -4.28
C LEU A 22 -14.51 23.29 -5.09
N ASN A 23 -13.34 23.87 -4.87
CA ASN A 23 -12.09 23.29 -5.35
C ASN A 23 -11.81 22.03 -4.51
N LEU A 24 -12.19 20.86 -5.02
CA LEU A 24 -11.70 19.56 -4.53
C LEU A 24 -10.23 19.48 -4.92
N SER A 25 -9.35 19.86 -4.01
CA SER A 25 -7.92 19.63 -4.15
C SER A 25 -7.72 18.09 -4.12
N VAL A 26 -7.47 17.49 -5.27
CA VAL A 26 -6.88 16.14 -5.32
C VAL A 26 -5.45 16.32 -4.84
N GLU A 27 -5.15 15.85 -3.64
CA GLU A 27 -3.76 15.78 -3.17
C GLU A 27 -3.04 14.78 -4.08
N ALA A 28 -2.21 15.27 -4.99
CA ALA A 28 -1.29 14.46 -5.75
C ALA A 28 -0.24 13.91 -4.77
N VAL A 29 -0.15 12.60 -4.64
CA VAL A 29 0.93 11.96 -3.89
C VAL A 29 2.22 12.21 -4.68
N ALA A 30 3.19 12.88 -4.06
CA ALA A 30 4.48 13.12 -4.69
C ALA A 30 5.17 11.78 -5.02
N ALA A 31 5.83 11.72 -6.18
CA ALA A 31 6.62 10.55 -6.57
C ALA A 31 7.63 10.17 -5.47
N LYS A 32 7.73 8.90 -5.15
CA LYS A 32 8.59 8.41 -4.06
C LYS A 32 9.13 7.02 -4.34
N ASP A 33 10.41 6.82 -3.99
CA ASP A 33 11.11 5.56 -4.15
C ASP A 33 11.55 5.00 -2.81
N TRP A 34 11.44 3.67 -2.67
CA TRP A 34 12.03 2.90 -1.56
C TRP A 34 12.85 1.77 -2.16
N ALA A 35 14.07 1.61 -1.70
CA ALA A 35 14.94 0.51 -2.08
C ALA A 35 15.48 -0.16 -0.80
N PHE A 36 15.17 -1.45 -0.65
CA PHE A 36 15.59 -2.23 0.50
C PHE A 36 16.56 -3.32 0.09
N ASP A 37 17.65 -3.46 0.85
CA ASP A 37 18.39 -4.71 0.89
C ASP A 37 17.65 -5.68 1.80
N VAL A 38 17.46 -6.92 1.32
CA VAL A 38 16.71 -7.95 2.04
C VAL A 38 17.65 -9.06 2.49
N TYR A 39 17.53 -9.44 3.76
CA TYR A 39 18.37 -10.40 4.43
C TYR A 39 17.55 -11.57 4.94
N LEU A 40 18.11 -12.78 4.87
CA LEU A 40 17.67 -13.95 5.61
C LEU A 40 18.66 -14.13 6.77
N ASP A 41 18.23 -13.89 8.01
CA ASP A 41 19.07 -13.71 9.19
C ASP A 41 20.17 -12.66 8.96
N LYS A 42 21.42 -13.08 8.81
CA LYS A 42 22.57 -12.19 8.56
C LYS A 42 23.00 -12.14 7.11
N SER A 43 22.47 -13.02 6.25
CA SER A 43 22.89 -13.18 4.86
C SER A 43 22.00 -12.36 3.92
N LYS A 44 22.59 -11.47 3.13
CA LYS A 44 21.84 -10.74 2.11
C LYS A 44 21.33 -11.74 1.06
N MET A 45 20.02 -11.74 0.84
CA MET A 45 19.39 -12.62 -0.15
C MET A 45 18.89 -11.88 -1.39
N GLY A 46 18.82 -10.54 -1.36
CA GLY A 46 18.38 -9.79 -2.53
C GLY A 46 17.97 -8.36 -2.23
N GLN A 47 17.07 -7.87 -3.06
CA GLN A 47 16.54 -6.50 -2.99
C GLN A 47 15.05 -6.47 -3.27
N HIS A 48 14.36 -5.47 -2.69
CA HIS A 48 12.99 -5.13 -2.99
C HIS A 48 12.88 -3.62 -3.19
N THR A 49 12.38 -3.19 -4.33
CA THR A 49 12.18 -1.77 -4.67
C THR A 49 10.71 -1.47 -4.85
N PHE A 50 10.33 -0.26 -4.49
CA PHE A 50 8.99 0.28 -4.66
C PHE A 50 9.13 1.67 -5.27
N THR A 51 8.44 1.92 -6.36
CA THR A 51 8.41 3.22 -7.05
C THR A 51 6.95 3.66 -7.17
N LEU A 52 6.60 4.74 -6.49
CA LEU A 52 5.30 5.40 -6.61
C LEU A 52 5.47 6.61 -7.52
N ASN A 53 4.71 6.69 -8.61
CA ASN A 53 4.75 7.81 -9.54
C ASN A 53 3.64 8.84 -9.25
N ASP A 54 3.71 9.99 -9.92
CA ASP A 54 2.75 11.10 -9.76
C ASP A 54 1.31 10.73 -10.20
N ALA A 55 1.14 9.63 -10.96
CA ALA A 55 -0.17 9.10 -11.34
C ALA A 55 -0.74 8.13 -10.28
N ASN A 56 -0.17 8.08 -9.08
CA ASN A 56 -0.53 7.13 -8.02
C ASN A 56 -0.43 5.66 -8.47
N GLU A 57 0.52 5.35 -9.33
CA GLU A 57 0.85 3.99 -9.70
C GLU A 57 2.11 3.55 -8.96
N LEU A 58 1.98 2.47 -8.20
CA LEU A 58 3.09 1.81 -7.52
C LEU A 58 3.61 0.66 -8.37
N THR A 59 4.91 0.62 -8.60
CA THR A 59 5.61 -0.57 -9.09
C THR A 59 6.45 -1.16 -7.97
N SER A 60 6.25 -2.44 -7.67
CA SER A 60 7.00 -3.20 -6.67
C SER A 60 7.79 -4.30 -7.38
N ILE A 61 9.10 -4.42 -7.11
CA ILE A 61 9.98 -5.44 -7.71
C ILE A 61 10.83 -6.06 -6.62
N ALA A 62 10.64 -7.36 -6.34
CA ALA A 62 11.48 -8.13 -5.44
C ALA A 62 12.27 -9.20 -6.22
N LYS A 63 13.55 -9.34 -5.88
CA LYS A 63 14.41 -10.41 -6.42
C LYS A 63 15.25 -10.98 -5.30
N PHE A 64 15.03 -12.25 -4.97
CA PHE A 64 15.73 -12.97 -3.92
C PHE A 64 16.39 -14.23 -4.47
N ASN A 65 17.56 -14.54 -3.96
CA ASN A 65 18.28 -15.78 -4.26
C ASN A 65 19.06 -16.21 -3.02
N VAL A 66 18.73 -17.40 -2.50
CA VAL A 66 19.44 -18.02 -1.39
C VAL A 66 20.22 -19.23 -1.90
N LYS A 67 21.53 -19.22 -1.69
CA LYS A 67 22.42 -20.33 -2.04
C LYS A 67 22.97 -20.99 -0.79
N VAL A 68 22.98 -22.34 -0.78
CA VAL A 68 23.61 -23.14 0.26
C VAL A 68 24.63 -24.06 -0.41
N LEU A 69 25.89 -23.91 -0.06
CA LEU A 69 27.01 -24.70 -0.62
C LEU A 69 26.97 -24.77 -2.17
N PHE A 70 26.83 -23.61 -2.83
CA PHE A 70 26.74 -23.48 -4.30
C PHE A 70 25.45 -23.97 -4.96
N ILE A 71 24.51 -24.52 -4.21
CA ILE A 71 23.19 -24.94 -4.69
C ILE A 71 22.20 -23.80 -4.47
N GLU A 72 21.42 -23.46 -5.52
CA GLU A 72 20.30 -22.52 -5.40
C GLU A 72 19.20 -23.19 -4.60
N ALA A 73 19.04 -22.77 -3.34
CA ALA A 73 18.07 -23.33 -2.40
C ALA A 73 16.71 -22.64 -2.50
N TYR A 74 16.71 -21.34 -2.84
CA TYR A 74 15.50 -20.54 -2.99
C TYR A 74 15.73 -19.42 -4.00
N LYS A 75 14.79 -19.27 -4.92
CA LYS A 75 14.74 -18.16 -5.88
C LYS A 75 13.34 -17.58 -5.90
N TYR A 76 13.27 -16.26 -5.85
CA TYR A 76 12.03 -15.51 -5.88
C TYR A 76 12.17 -14.27 -6.74
N ASP A 77 11.31 -14.16 -7.76
CA ASP A 77 11.14 -12.99 -8.60
C ASP A 77 9.67 -12.55 -8.50
N HIS A 78 9.43 -11.30 -8.15
CA HIS A 78 8.09 -10.74 -8.04
C HIS A 78 8.06 -9.34 -8.64
N LYS A 79 7.02 -9.08 -9.42
CA LYS A 79 6.68 -7.73 -9.88
C LYS A 79 5.19 -7.51 -9.70
N ALA A 80 4.83 -6.42 -9.04
CA ALA A 80 3.45 -5.95 -8.99
C ALA A 80 3.35 -4.50 -9.48
N VAL A 81 2.25 -4.19 -10.14
CA VAL A 81 1.85 -2.83 -10.52
C VAL A 81 0.46 -2.60 -9.97
N GLU A 82 0.32 -1.55 -9.18
CA GLU A 82 -0.89 -1.18 -8.46
C GLU A 82 -1.27 0.26 -8.80
N LYS A 83 -2.51 0.52 -9.22
CA LYS A 83 -3.03 1.88 -9.34
C LYS A 83 -3.93 2.18 -8.16
N TRP A 84 -3.74 3.37 -7.60
CA TRP A 84 -4.41 3.79 -6.38
C TRP A 84 -5.25 5.04 -6.62
N GLN A 85 -6.42 5.11 -5.98
CA GLN A 85 -7.28 6.29 -5.97
C GLN A 85 -7.86 6.46 -4.56
N ASN A 86 -7.63 7.63 -3.94
CA ASN A 86 -8.13 7.95 -2.59
C ASN A 86 -7.78 6.86 -1.55
N ASN A 87 -6.54 6.37 -1.55
CA ASN A 87 -6.04 5.26 -0.73
C ASN A 87 -6.73 3.90 -0.96
N CYS A 88 -7.55 3.76 -1.99
CA CYS A 88 -8.17 2.51 -2.39
C CYS A 88 -7.48 1.95 -3.63
N LEU A 89 -7.32 0.63 -3.67
CA LEU A 89 -6.77 -0.07 -4.83
C LEU A 89 -7.77 0.00 -5.99
N ASN A 90 -7.33 0.48 -7.17
CA ASN A 90 -8.13 0.56 -8.38
C ASN A 90 -7.81 -0.58 -9.34
N THR A 91 -6.53 -0.85 -9.59
CA THR A 91 -6.08 -2.01 -10.37
C THR A 91 -4.86 -2.66 -9.72
N LEU A 92 -4.72 -3.97 -9.94
CA LEU A 92 -3.57 -4.78 -9.54
C LEU A 92 -3.20 -5.70 -10.70
N THR A 93 -1.92 -5.75 -11.02
CA THR A 93 -1.34 -6.82 -11.85
C THR A 93 -0.05 -7.26 -11.18
N ALA A 94 0.07 -8.55 -10.87
CA ALA A 94 1.26 -9.10 -10.26
C ALA A 94 1.67 -10.42 -10.90
N HIS A 95 2.99 -10.61 -11.02
CA HIS A 95 3.61 -11.83 -11.51
C HIS A 95 4.66 -12.27 -10.50
N SER A 96 4.55 -13.49 -10.01
CA SER A 96 5.46 -14.09 -9.03
C SER A 96 6.03 -15.39 -9.56
N VAL A 97 7.33 -15.58 -9.44
CA VAL A 97 8.00 -16.85 -9.70
C VAL A 97 8.74 -17.27 -8.42
N GLU A 98 8.23 -18.27 -7.73
CA GLU A 98 8.84 -18.84 -6.54
C GLU A 98 9.43 -20.20 -6.90
N ASN A 99 10.76 -20.31 -6.95
CA ASN A 99 11.49 -21.46 -7.50
C ASN A 99 11.04 -21.75 -8.94
N LYS A 100 10.08 -22.67 -9.13
CA LYS A 100 9.50 -23.04 -10.43
C LYS A 100 8.00 -22.77 -10.50
N THR A 101 7.41 -22.32 -9.41
CA THR A 101 5.97 -22.04 -9.35
C THR A 101 5.70 -20.62 -9.82
N ILE A 102 4.84 -20.49 -10.81
CA ILE A 102 4.38 -19.19 -11.35
C ILE A 102 3.00 -18.92 -10.79
N THR A 103 2.79 -17.69 -10.33
CA THR A 103 1.48 -17.19 -9.91
C THR A 103 1.27 -15.80 -10.51
N ASP A 104 0.19 -15.66 -11.28
CA ASP A 104 -0.28 -14.40 -11.81
C ASP A 104 -1.51 -13.96 -11.02
N VAL A 105 -1.54 -12.69 -10.63
CA VAL A 105 -2.69 -12.07 -9.97
C VAL A 105 -3.10 -10.85 -10.75
N SER A 106 -4.40 -10.75 -11.04
CA SER A 106 -4.98 -9.53 -11.62
C SER A 106 -6.22 -9.10 -10.84
N GLY A 107 -6.44 -7.80 -10.77
CA GLY A 107 -7.60 -7.26 -10.09
C GLY A 107 -7.97 -5.88 -10.57
N LYS A 108 -9.26 -5.55 -10.47
CA LYS A 108 -9.77 -4.23 -10.83
C LYS A 108 -11.05 -3.90 -10.07
N LEU A 109 -11.28 -2.61 -9.87
CA LEU A 109 -12.53 -2.08 -9.36
C LEU A 109 -13.62 -2.21 -10.45
N MET A 110 -14.71 -2.93 -10.15
CA MET A 110 -15.86 -3.16 -11.05
C MET A 110 -17.14 -3.20 -10.23
N ASP A 111 -18.16 -2.48 -10.69
CA ASP A 111 -19.52 -2.53 -10.13
C ASP A 111 -19.54 -2.41 -8.59
N GLY A 112 -18.72 -1.49 -8.05
CA GLY A 112 -18.65 -1.24 -6.60
C GLY A 112 -17.92 -2.32 -5.79
N ASN A 113 -17.18 -3.23 -6.44
CA ASN A 113 -16.35 -4.25 -5.79
C ASN A 113 -14.95 -4.26 -6.42
N PHE A 114 -13.93 -4.59 -5.63
CA PHE A 114 -12.62 -4.95 -6.19
C PHE A 114 -12.63 -6.43 -6.52
N VAL A 115 -12.65 -6.76 -7.82
CA VAL A 115 -12.64 -8.14 -8.30
C VAL A 115 -11.21 -8.55 -8.55
N VAL A 116 -10.73 -9.62 -7.89
CA VAL A 116 -9.37 -10.14 -7.99
C VAL A 116 -9.37 -11.62 -8.33
N GLU A 117 -8.41 -12.03 -9.16
CA GLU A 117 -8.22 -13.42 -9.58
C GLU A 117 -6.73 -13.82 -9.55
N ASN A 118 -6.45 -15.11 -9.38
CA ASN A 118 -5.10 -15.68 -9.39
C ASN A 118 -4.96 -16.90 -10.33
N GLY A 119 -5.80 -16.98 -11.37
CA GLY A 119 -5.85 -18.09 -12.30
C GLY A 119 -6.53 -19.36 -11.77
N LYS A 120 -6.85 -19.44 -10.48
CA LYS A 120 -7.57 -20.55 -9.84
C LYS A 120 -8.90 -20.13 -9.25
N THR A 121 -8.94 -18.95 -8.65
CA THR A 121 -10.11 -18.40 -7.96
C THR A 121 -10.33 -16.95 -8.34
N THR A 122 -11.60 -16.55 -8.35
CA THR A 122 -12.02 -15.15 -8.48
C THR A 122 -12.75 -14.77 -7.20
N GLN A 123 -12.40 -13.61 -6.63
CA GLN A 123 -13.00 -13.10 -5.39
C GLN A 123 -13.53 -11.68 -5.62
N LYS A 124 -14.63 -11.35 -4.96
CA LYS A 124 -15.17 -9.98 -4.86
C LYS A 124 -14.87 -9.43 -3.49
N LEU A 125 -14.07 -8.38 -3.42
CA LEU A 125 -13.67 -7.69 -2.20
C LEU A 125 -14.39 -6.35 -2.11
N PRO A 126 -14.41 -5.68 -0.94
CA PRO A 126 -14.94 -4.33 -0.82
C PRO A 126 -14.32 -3.36 -1.83
N ALA A 127 -15.08 -2.39 -2.31
CA ALA A 127 -14.61 -1.41 -3.30
C ALA A 127 -13.32 -0.71 -2.91
N CYS A 128 -13.19 -0.36 -1.61
CA CYS A 128 -11.97 0.22 -1.06
C CYS A 128 -11.16 -0.86 -0.34
N SER A 129 -10.51 -1.71 -1.10
CA SER A 129 -9.54 -2.70 -0.59
C SER A 129 -8.13 -2.16 -0.67
N MET A 130 -7.24 -2.68 0.17
CA MET A 130 -5.82 -2.33 0.21
C MET A 130 -4.97 -3.61 0.17
N THR A 131 -3.83 -3.55 -0.52
CA THR A 131 -2.80 -4.58 -0.47
C THR A 131 -1.92 -4.41 0.78
N PHE A 132 -0.87 -5.23 0.93
CA PHE A 132 0.19 -4.99 1.90
C PHE A 132 1.05 -3.77 1.49
N ALA A 133 0.40 -2.62 1.33
CA ALA A 133 0.98 -1.36 0.90
C ALA A 133 1.74 -0.67 2.04
N TYR A 134 2.87 -1.25 2.50
CA TYR A 134 3.67 -0.76 3.63
C TYR A 134 4.10 0.71 3.48
N TRP A 135 4.24 1.19 2.25
CA TRP A 135 4.57 2.56 1.92
C TRP A 135 3.47 3.57 2.29
N ASN A 136 2.22 3.11 2.43
CA ASN A 136 1.05 3.93 2.74
C ASN A 136 0.65 3.75 4.22
N PRO A 137 0.81 4.76 5.09
CA PRO A 137 0.46 4.63 6.51
C PRO A 137 -1.00 4.27 6.79
N LYS A 138 -1.91 4.43 5.82
CA LYS A 138 -3.30 3.99 5.94
C LYS A 138 -3.46 2.48 6.09
N ILE A 139 -2.41 1.71 5.81
CA ILE A 139 -2.35 0.27 6.12
C ILE A 139 -2.58 0.00 7.61
N LEU A 140 -2.13 0.92 8.49
CA LEU A 140 -2.22 0.77 9.95
C LEU A 140 -3.67 0.79 10.48
N GLU A 141 -4.62 1.25 9.67
CA GLU A 141 -6.05 1.32 9.98
C GLU A 141 -6.83 0.11 9.44
N GLN A 142 -6.18 -0.79 8.70
CA GLN A 142 -6.85 -1.89 8.00
C GLN A 142 -7.02 -3.12 8.91
N THR A 143 -8.16 -3.78 8.76
CA THR A 143 -8.46 -5.07 9.41
C THR A 143 -8.39 -6.25 8.44
N LYS A 144 -8.25 -5.96 7.13
CA LYS A 144 -8.05 -6.94 6.07
C LYS A 144 -7.11 -6.38 5.00
N LEU A 145 -6.22 -7.21 4.49
CA LEU A 145 -5.28 -6.84 3.43
C LEU A 145 -5.21 -7.92 2.36
N LEU A 146 -5.09 -7.49 1.11
CA LEU A 146 -4.90 -8.35 -0.04
C LEU A 146 -3.40 -8.65 -0.24
N ASN A 147 -3.06 -9.93 -0.31
CA ASN A 147 -1.71 -10.34 -0.69
C ASN A 147 -1.57 -10.28 -2.22
N PRO A 148 -0.76 -9.38 -2.79
CA PRO A 148 -0.60 -9.25 -4.23
C PRO A 148 0.11 -10.45 -4.87
N GLN A 149 0.75 -11.33 -4.09
CA GLN A 149 1.51 -12.48 -4.59
C GLN A 149 0.61 -13.66 -4.97
N ASN A 150 -0.54 -13.82 -4.31
CA ASN A 150 -1.39 -15.02 -4.45
C ASN A 150 -2.90 -14.75 -4.35
N ALA A 151 -3.31 -13.47 -4.22
CA ALA A 151 -4.68 -13.01 -4.02
C ALA A 151 -5.36 -13.50 -2.72
N GLU A 152 -4.62 -13.92 -1.69
CA GLU A 152 -5.21 -14.21 -0.38
C GLU A 152 -5.72 -12.91 0.26
N TRP A 153 -6.98 -12.91 0.72
CA TRP A 153 -7.61 -11.82 1.47
C TRP A 153 -7.52 -12.12 2.97
N LEU A 154 -6.49 -11.58 3.62
CA LEU A 154 -6.13 -11.93 4.99
C LEU A 154 -6.81 -11.03 6.00
N ASP A 155 -7.33 -11.61 7.08
CA ASP A 155 -7.66 -10.87 8.29
C ASP A 155 -6.36 -10.37 8.93
N THR A 156 -6.32 -9.10 9.33
CA THR A 156 -5.14 -8.48 9.90
C THR A 156 -5.43 -7.80 11.22
N LYS A 157 -4.48 -7.92 12.15
CA LYS A 157 -4.45 -7.17 13.40
C LYS A 157 -3.15 -6.40 13.48
N ILE A 158 -3.24 -5.07 13.52
CA ILE A 158 -2.09 -4.20 13.61
C ILE A 158 -2.06 -3.54 14.98
N THR A 159 -0.95 -3.68 15.70
CA THR A 159 -0.79 -3.21 17.07
C THR A 159 0.43 -2.30 17.15
N LYS A 160 0.25 -1.08 17.64
CA LYS A 160 1.36 -0.18 17.96
C LYS A 160 2.08 -0.70 19.21
N ILE A 161 3.39 -0.90 19.10
CA ILE A 161 4.25 -1.38 20.21
C ILE A 161 4.83 -0.20 20.97
N GLY A 162 5.40 0.78 20.25
CA GLY A 162 6.03 1.94 20.88
C GLY A 162 6.94 2.67 19.91
N VAL A 163 7.69 3.62 20.46
CA VAL A 163 8.75 4.32 19.73
C VAL A 163 10.09 3.78 20.21
N GLU A 164 10.97 3.49 19.29
CA GLU A 164 12.33 3.02 19.59
C GLU A 164 13.34 3.59 18.59
N SER A 165 14.61 3.59 18.97
CA SER A 165 15.69 4.06 18.11
C SER A 165 16.23 2.89 17.31
N ILE A 166 16.13 2.95 15.98
CA ILE A 166 16.66 1.96 15.05
C ILE A 166 17.71 2.58 14.13
N GLU A 167 18.54 1.75 13.51
CA GLU A 167 19.48 2.21 12.48
C GLU A 167 18.81 2.23 11.11
N VAL A 168 18.74 3.41 10.48
CA VAL A 168 18.26 3.61 9.12
C VAL A 168 19.33 4.33 8.31
N LYS A 169 19.83 3.73 7.24
CA LYS A 169 20.90 4.30 6.39
C LYS A 169 22.14 4.71 7.20
N GLY A 170 22.54 3.89 8.18
CA GLY A 170 23.68 4.15 9.06
C GLY A 170 23.46 5.24 10.11
N LYS A 171 22.23 5.74 10.30
CA LYS A 171 21.90 6.78 11.29
C LYS A 171 20.88 6.26 12.29
N LYS A 172 21.05 6.62 13.56
CA LYS A 172 20.01 6.40 14.59
C LYS A 172 18.79 7.23 14.26
N THR A 173 17.63 6.58 14.18
CA THR A 173 16.36 7.18 13.78
C THR A 173 15.27 6.73 14.74
N GLU A 174 14.52 7.68 15.29
CA GLU A 174 13.34 7.38 16.11
C GLU A 174 12.21 6.89 15.17
N ALA A 175 11.76 5.68 15.43
CA ALA A 175 10.72 5.03 14.64
C ALA A 175 9.63 4.42 15.52
N THR A 176 8.40 4.53 15.10
CA THR A 176 7.27 3.83 15.71
C THR A 176 7.23 2.41 15.20
N HIS A 177 7.28 1.46 16.11
CA HIS A 177 7.19 0.04 15.84
C HIS A 177 5.73 -0.43 15.88
N TYR A 178 5.31 -1.19 14.89
CA TYR A 178 4.02 -1.86 14.80
C TYR A 178 4.22 -3.35 14.56
N LYS A 179 3.34 -4.15 15.15
CA LYS A 179 3.16 -5.57 14.81
C LYS A 179 1.93 -5.74 13.94
N LEU A 180 2.09 -6.49 12.85
CA LEU A 180 1.02 -6.91 11.96
C LEU A 180 0.95 -8.44 11.98
N ASP A 181 -0.14 -8.98 12.53
CA ASP A 181 -0.48 -10.39 12.47
C ASP A 181 -1.52 -10.60 11.37
N GLY A 182 -1.28 -11.56 10.47
CA GLY A 182 -2.20 -11.92 9.39
C GLY A 182 -2.68 -13.37 9.52
N SER A 183 -3.96 -13.61 9.26
CA SER A 183 -4.57 -14.93 9.28
C SER A 183 -5.53 -15.14 8.11
N LEU A 184 -5.70 -16.39 7.71
CA LEU A 184 -6.70 -16.83 6.74
C LEU A 184 -7.55 -17.91 7.37
N GLU A 185 -8.88 -17.68 7.42
CA GLU A 185 -9.84 -18.60 8.06
C GLU A 185 -9.43 -18.99 9.50
N GLY A 186 -8.94 -17.98 10.25
CA GLY A 186 -8.48 -18.14 11.63
C GLY A 186 -7.10 -18.83 11.78
N LYS A 187 -6.45 -19.28 10.69
CA LYS A 187 -5.12 -19.88 10.74
C LYS A 187 -4.05 -18.80 10.55
N PRO A 188 -3.05 -18.69 11.44
CA PRO A 188 -1.95 -17.76 11.27
C PRO A 188 -1.21 -17.97 9.94
N LYS A 189 -0.94 -16.89 9.21
CA LYS A 189 -0.25 -16.90 7.91
C LYS A 189 1.05 -16.12 7.94
N LEU A 190 1.06 -14.96 8.62
CA LEU A 190 2.22 -14.09 8.68
C LEU A 190 2.28 -13.31 9.98
N LYS A 191 3.51 -12.96 10.35
CA LYS A 191 3.83 -12.03 11.45
C LYS A 191 4.90 -11.08 10.93
N ILE A 192 4.59 -9.79 10.96
CA ILE A 192 5.44 -8.75 10.42
C ILE A 192 5.61 -7.66 11.48
N ASP A 193 6.85 -7.25 11.69
CA ASP A 193 7.20 -6.05 12.42
C ASP A 193 7.49 -4.94 11.41
N LEU A 194 6.89 -3.76 11.60
CA LEU A 194 7.00 -2.59 10.72
C LEU A 194 7.50 -1.40 11.51
N TRP A 195 8.38 -0.61 10.91
CA TRP A 195 8.85 0.64 11.49
C TRP A 195 8.61 1.81 10.54
N TYR A 196 8.00 2.83 11.11
CA TYR A 196 7.76 4.11 10.45
C TYR A 196 8.45 5.22 11.23
N THR A 197 9.09 6.17 10.55
CA THR A 197 9.68 7.32 11.23
C THR A 197 8.64 8.02 12.09
N ALA A 198 9.02 8.41 13.32
CA ALA A 198 8.09 8.98 14.29
C ALA A 198 7.44 10.29 13.82
N ASN A 199 8.16 11.09 13.02
CA ASN A 199 7.72 12.42 12.61
C ASN A 199 6.96 12.44 11.28
N THR A 200 7.45 11.69 10.26
CA THR A 200 6.92 11.75 8.89
C THR A 200 6.08 10.54 8.51
N GLN A 201 6.05 9.52 9.36
CA GLN A 201 5.42 8.21 9.09
C GLN A 201 5.94 7.55 7.80
N ASP A 202 7.21 7.77 7.47
CA ASP A 202 7.86 7.08 6.37
C ASP A 202 8.20 5.64 6.76
N TRP A 203 7.85 4.70 5.91
CA TRP A 203 8.24 3.30 6.10
C TRP A 203 9.75 3.13 5.92
N VAL A 204 10.43 2.60 6.94
CA VAL A 204 11.90 2.55 6.98
C VAL A 204 12.48 1.16 7.24
N ALA A 205 11.70 0.24 7.80
CA ALA A 205 12.14 -1.13 8.04
C ALA A 205 10.97 -2.10 8.12
N LEU A 206 11.27 -3.38 7.89
CA LEU A 206 10.37 -4.51 8.07
C LEU A 206 11.18 -5.71 8.55
N LYS A 207 10.57 -6.51 9.44
CA LYS A 207 11.00 -7.88 9.75
C LYS A 207 9.82 -8.82 9.66
N SER A 208 10.09 -10.03 9.21
CA SER A 208 9.12 -11.12 9.16
C SER A 208 9.80 -12.41 9.55
N MET A 209 9.06 -13.37 10.09
CA MET A 209 9.57 -14.70 10.42
C MET A 209 9.01 -15.71 9.44
N THR A 210 9.87 -16.55 8.86
CA THR A 210 9.43 -17.67 8.02
C THR A 210 8.86 -18.80 8.88
N PRO A 211 8.07 -19.72 8.31
CA PRO A 211 7.58 -20.91 9.04
C PRO A 211 8.68 -21.75 9.66
N GLU A 212 9.87 -21.79 9.04
CA GLU A 212 11.06 -22.53 9.50
C GLU A 212 11.82 -21.80 10.61
N GLY A 213 11.42 -20.55 10.97
CA GLY A 213 12.00 -19.77 12.05
C GLY A 213 13.12 -18.82 11.64
N TYR A 214 13.42 -18.68 10.36
CA TYR A 214 14.37 -17.67 9.87
C TYR A 214 13.77 -16.28 9.88
N THR A 215 14.62 -15.27 10.13
CA THR A 215 14.20 -13.87 10.08
C THR A 215 14.49 -13.25 8.71
N VAL A 216 13.46 -12.77 8.05
CA VAL A 216 13.58 -11.90 6.87
C VAL A 216 13.62 -10.45 7.34
N SER A 217 14.63 -9.68 6.93
CA SER A 217 14.78 -8.27 7.34
C SER A 217 14.99 -7.37 6.13
N TYR A 218 14.26 -6.26 6.10
CA TYR A 218 14.36 -5.21 5.09
C TYR A 218 15.11 -4.02 5.68
N LYS A 219 16.22 -3.62 5.05
CA LYS A 219 17.02 -2.46 5.43
C LYS A 219 17.01 -1.43 4.32
N LEU A 220 16.49 -0.24 4.60
CA LEU A 220 16.38 0.86 3.63
C LEU A 220 17.79 1.35 3.22
N LYS A 221 18.01 1.48 1.90
CA LYS A 221 19.28 1.93 1.28
C LYS A 221 19.39 3.44 1.25
#